data_7a7f81545c232b157bdc849b4e09cdc5
#
_entry.id   7a7f81545c232b157bdc849b4e09cdc5
#
_cell.length_a   1.000
_cell.length_b   1.000
_cell.length_c   1.000
_cell.angle_alpha   90.00
_cell.angle_beta   90.00
_cell.angle_gamma   90.00
#
_symmetry.space_group_name_H-M   'P 1'
#
loop_
_entity.id
_entity.type
_entity.pdbx_description
1 polymer ?
#
loop_
_entity_poly.entity_id
_entity_poly.type
_entity_poly.pdbx_seq_one_letter_code
_entity_poly.pdbx_strand_id
1 'polypeptide(L)'
;MSRMTKEELKQRVCDAIIDAQPRLREIAESIMDEPELGYKEVKTSKKVRDMFDSLGIPYTTDHALTGVKGRMKGKDSKYTVAMIGELDAILCPRHPRADDLTGAAHCCGHNIQIANMFAVAIGLQSVMDQLAGDVVLFAVPAEEMVEVDYRNKLREQGKIKYMGGKQQLIYEGAFDDIDMAMQMHVETAKTPAGEMGLGSTSNGFVAKLIEYHGKVAHAAAAPHEGINALNAALMGVMGVNS
;
A
#
# COMPACT_ATOMS: atom_id res chain seq x y z
N MET A 1 -13.00 13.47 -34.74
CA MET A 1 -14.05 12.73 -33.99
C MET A 1 -14.89 13.74 -33.20
N SER A 2 -16.22 13.58 -33.14
CA SER A 2 -17.11 14.41 -32.31
C SER A 2 -16.67 14.30 -30.85
N ARG A 3 -16.69 15.42 -30.13
CA ARG A 3 -16.38 15.45 -28.69
C ARG A 3 -17.51 14.77 -27.94
N MET A 4 -17.21 13.70 -27.20
CA MET A 4 -18.17 13.00 -26.34
C MET A 4 -18.60 13.91 -25.16
N THR A 5 -19.85 13.77 -24.75
CA THR A 5 -20.33 14.40 -23.52
C THR A 5 -19.72 13.71 -22.29
N LYS A 6 -19.77 14.38 -21.15
CA LYS A 6 -19.28 13.83 -19.88
C LYS A 6 -19.97 12.50 -19.52
N GLU A 7 -21.27 12.40 -19.78
CA GLU A 7 -22.03 11.19 -19.45
C GLU A 7 -21.69 10.03 -20.40
N GLU A 8 -21.48 10.30 -21.69
CA GLU A 8 -20.98 9.29 -22.64
C GLU A 8 -19.60 8.78 -22.28
N LEU A 9 -18.70 9.67 -21.83
CA LEU A 9 -17.36 9.26 -21.36
C LEU A 9 -17.46 8.36 -20.12
N LYS A 10 -18.28 8.73 -19.15
CA LYS A 10 -18.51 7.91 -17.95
C LYS A 10 -19.07 6.54 -18.27
N GLN A 11 -20.09 6.48 -19.16
CA GLN A 11 -20.70 5.22 -19.55
C GLN A 11 -19.66 4.31 -20.22
N ARG A 12 -18.87 4.86 -21.14
CA ARG A 12 -17.81 4.10 -21.82
C ARG A 12 -16.77 3.54 -20.84
N VAL A 13 -16.38 4.33 -19.82
CA VAL A 13 -15.47 3.88 -18.78
C VAL A 13 -16.10 2.74 -17.96
N CYS A 14 -17.36 2.89 -17.56
CA CYS A 14 -18.07 1.85 -16.79
C CYS A 14 -18.21 0.55 -17.60
N ASP A 15 -18.60 0.64 -18.87
CA ASP A 15 -18.74 -0.53 -19.74
C ASP A 15 -17.40 -1.27 -19.89
N ALA A 16 -16.30 -0.55 -20.10
CA ALA A 16 -14.96 -1.16 -20.18
C ALA A 16 -14.53 -1.86 -18.89
N ILE A 17 -14.89 -1.30 -17.74
CA ILE A 17 -14.63 -1.94 -16.43
C ILE A 17 -15.47 -3.20 -16.25
N ILE A 18 -16.75 -3.16 -16.64
CA ILE A 18 -17.66 -4.31 -16.57
C ILE A 18 -17.12 -5.45 -17.43
N ASP A 19 -16.73 -5.16 -18.66
CA ASP A 19 -16.16 -6.17 -19.58
C ASP A 19 -14.85 -6.76 -19.07
N ALA A 20 -14.06 -5.99 -18.31
CA ALA A 20 -12.80 -6.42 -17.73
C ALA A 20 -12.93 -7.18 -16.39
N GLN A 21 -14.13 -7.31 -15.82
CA GLN A 21 -14.33 -7.94 -14.49
C GLN A 21 -13.64 -9.29 -14.31
N PRO A 22 -13.68 -10.24 -15.27
CA PRO A 22 -12.99 -11.52 -15.08
C PRO A 22 -11.49 -11.35 -14.85
N ARG A 23 -10.85 -10.50 -15.66
CA ARG A 23 -9.42 -10.20 -15.57
C ARG A 23 -9.06 -9.46 -14.27
N LEU A 24 -9.91 -8.54 -13.83
CA LEU A 24 -9.72 -7.81 -12.58
C LEU A 24 -9.85 -8.75 -11.37
N ARG A 25 -10.76 -9.70 -11.42
CA ARG A 25 -10.86 -10.75 -10.40
C ARG A 25 -9.64 -11.64 -10.38
N GLU A 26 -9.18 -12.09 -11.54
CA GLU A 26 -7.99 -12.93 -11.67
C GLU A 26 -6.75 -12.29 -11.03
N ILE A 27 -6.48 -11.01 -11.29
CA ILE A 27 -5.34 -10.31 -10.68
C ILE A 27 -5.51 -10.20 -9.16
N ALA A 28 -6.70 -9.85 -8.66
CA ALA A 28 -6.96 -9.77 -7.22
C ALA A 28 -6.75 -11.11 -6.52
N GLU A 29 -7.27 -12.20 -7.10
CA GLU A 29 -7.11 -13.56 -6.56
C GLU A 29 -5.66 -14.04 -6.62
N SER A 30 -4.96 -13.77 -7.72
CA SER A 30 -3.55 -14.14 -7.86
C SER A 30 -2.64 -13.46 -6.83
N ILE A 31 -2.95 -12.20 -6.46
CA ILE A 31 -2.23 -11.48 -5.40
C ILE A 31 -2.61 -12.06 -4.03
N MET A 32 -3.90 -12.35 -3.81
CA MET A 32 -4.38 -12.98 -2.57
C MET A 32 -3.71 -14.34 -2.30
N ASP A 33 -3.40 -15.12 -3.34
CA ASP A 33 -2.78 -16.44 -3.22
C ASP A 33 -1.26 -16.41 -2.98
N GLU A 34 -0.62 -15.27 -3.23
CA GLU A 34 0.82 -15.10 -3.06
C GLU A 34 1.12 -13.82 -2.24
N PRO A 35 0.64 -13.74 -0.99
CA PRO A 35 0.80 -12.54 -0.17
C PRO A 35 2.26 -12.32 0.24
N GLU A 36 2.72 -11.08 0.16
CA GLU A 36 4.07 -10.68 0.51
C GLU A 36 4.04 -9.51 1.50
N LEU A 37 4.95 -9.53 2.49
CA LEU A 37 5.05 -8.46 3.48
C LEU A 37 5.79 -7.25 2.91
N GLY A 38 5.60 -6.10 3.55
CA GLY A 38 6.14 -4.83 3.08
C GLY A 38 7.65 -4.79 2.86
N TYR A 39 8.06 -4.16 1.77
CA TYR A 39 9.43 -4.12 1.21
C TYR A 39 9.94 -5.49 0.73
N LYS A 40 9.07 -6.46 0.55
CA LYS A 40 9.36 -7.80 0.01
C LYS A 40 8.43 -8.18 -1.14
N GLU A 41 7.60 -7.26 -1.62
CA GLU A 41 6.52 -7.46 -2.59
C GLU A 41 7.03 -7.67 -4.01
N VAL A 42 7.99 -8.59 -4.19
CA VAL A 42 8.67 -8.83 -5.48
C VAL A 42 7.72 -9.45 -6.51
N LYS A 43 6.93 -10.44 -6.10
CA LYS A 43 5.98 -11.14 -6.98
C LYS A 43 4.80 -10.23 -7.29
N THR A 44 4.27 -9.52 -6.29
CA THR A 44 3.16 -8.59 -6.45
C THR A 44 3.55 -7.44 -7.37
N SER A 45 4.74 -6.86 -7.17
CA SER A 45 5.34 -5.86 -8.07
C SER A 45 5.49 -6.38 -9.50
N LYS A 46 5.91 -7.66 -9.66
CA LYS A 46 5.98 -8.27 -10.99
C LYS A 46 4.61 -8.39 -11.65
N LYS A 47 3.58 -8.83 -10.94
CA LYS A 47 2.21 -8.91 -11.45
C LYS A 47 1.70 -7.54 -11.93
N VAL A 48 2.03 -6.48 -11.19
CA VAL A 48 1.71 -5.09 -11.59
C VAL A 48 2.41 -4.70 -12.88
N ARG A 49 3.70 -5.00 -13.03
CA ARG A 49 4.46 -4.75 -14.26
C ARG A 49 3.90 -5.54 -15.45
N ASP A 50 3.65 -6.83 -15.28
CA ASP A 50 3.07 -7.69 -16.31
C ASP A 50 1.71 -7.13 -16.79
N MET A 51 0.91 -6.59 -15.87
CA MET A 51 -0.35 -5.96 -16.22
C MET A 51 -0.14 -4.65 -16.99
N PHE A 52 0.80 -3.78 -16.57
CA PHE A 52 1.14 -2.57 -17.33
C PHE A 52 1.64 -2.89 -18.73
N ASP A 53 2.52 -3.89 -18.88
CA ASP A 53 3.01 -4.35 -20.18
C ASP A 53 1.84 -4.79 -21.07
N SER A 54 0.91 -5.57 -20.53
CA SER A 54 -0.26 -6.07 -21.26
C SER A 54 -1.23 -4.96 -21.70
N LEU A 55 -1.24 -3.82 -21.01
CA LEU A 55 -2.04 -2.64 -21.32
C LEU A 55 -1.27 -1.59 -22.15
N GLY A 56 0.03 -1.81 -22.39
CA GLY A 56 0.88 -0.85 -23.08
C GLY A 56 1.09 0.45 -22.29
N ILE A 57 1.03 0.40 -20.95
CA ILE A 57 1.21 1.56 -20.07
C ILE A 57 2.69 1.67 -19.71
N PRO A 58 3.38 2.77 -20.05
CA PRO A 58 4.76 3.00 -19.65
C PRO A 58 4.84 3.17 -18.14
N TYR A 59 5.88 2.61 -17.52
CA TYR A 59 6.07 2.65 -16.08
C TYR A 59 7.56 2.74 -15.67
N THR A 60 7.78 3.10 -14.42
CA THR A 60 9.09 3.06 -13.73
C THR A 60 8.97 2.16 -12.50
N THR A 61 10.12 1.59 -12.08
CA THR A 61 10.21 0.60 -10.98
C THR A 61 11.11 1.09 -9.86
N ASP A 62 11.25 0.26 -8.85
CA ASP A 62 12.17 0.42 -7.72
C ASP A 62 11.88 1.65 -6.83
N HIS A 63 10.67 2.19 -6.92
CA HIS A 63 10.19 3.23 -6.01
C HIS A 63 10.01 2.63 -4.61
N ALA A 64 10.75 3.13 -3.63
CA ALA A 64 10.80 2.54 -2.29
C ALA A 64 10.97 1.01 -2.35
N LEU A 65 11.96 0.53 -3.11
CA LEU A 65 12.40 -0.84 -3.36
C LEU A 65 11.50 -1.67 -4.30
N THR A 66 10.18 -1.72 -4.08
CA THR A 66 9.28 -2.62 -4.83
C THR A 66 8.14 -1.90 -5.55
N GLY A 67 7.98 -0.60 -5.31
CA GLY A 67 6.90 0.19 -5.92
C GLY A 67 7.04 0.34 -7.44
N VAL A 68 5.89 0.46 -8.11
CA VAL A 68 5.79 0.61 -9.56
C VAL A 68 4.87 1.78 -9.89
N LYS A 69 5.34 2.70 -10.72
CA LYS A 69 4.62 3.92 -11.11
C LYS A 69 4.37 3.94 -12.61
N GLY A 70 3.13 3.67 -13.04
CA GLY A 70 2.66 3.75 -14.42
C GLY A 70 2.04 5.11 -14.72
N ARG A 71 2.12 5.57 -15.98
CA ARG A 71 1.53 6.84 -16.40
C ARG A 71 0.77 6.69 -17.71
N MET A 72 -0.47 7.12 -17.70
CA MET A 72 -1.31 7.30 -18.89
C MET A 72 -1.41 8.78 -19.18
N LYS A 73 -0.98 9.20 -20.39
CA LYS A 73 -1.03 10.59 -20.78
C LYS A 73 -2.42 10.99 -21.29
N GLY A 74 -2.93 12.09 -20.77
CA GLY A 74 -4.09 12.76 -21.31
C GLY A 74 -3.75 13.62 -22.51
N LYS A 75 -4.75 14.32 -23.04
CA LYS A 75 -4.62 15.17 -24.21
C LYS A 75 -3.64 16.33 -24.02
N ASP A 76 -3.70 16.99 -22.87
CA ASP A 76 -2.98 18.25 -22.63
C ASP A 76 -2.00 18.16 -21.46
N SER A 77 -1.95 17.05 -20.73
CA SER A 77 -1.16 16.82 -19.50
C SER A 77 -1.22 17.99 -18.49
N LYS A 78 -2.40 18.61 -18.39
CA LYS A 78 -2.60 19.85 -17.62
C LYS A 78 -2.57 19.62 -16.11
N TYR A 79 -3.01 18.45 -15.68
CA TYR A 79 -3.03 18.00 -14.28
C TYR A 79 -2.62 16.54 -14.24
N THR A 80 -2.08 16.11 -13.10
CA THR A 80 -1.75 14.71 -12.86
C THR A 80 -2.53 14.22 -11.65
N VAL A 81 -3.35 13.19 -11.85
CA VAL A 81 -4.09 12.52 -10.78
C VAL A 81 -3.54 11.12 -10.60
N ALA A 82 -3.13 10.78 -9.39
CA ALA A 82 -2.72 9.42 -9.08
C ALA A 82 -3.87 8.58 -8.52
N MET A 83 -3.98 7.34 -9.01
CA MET A 83 -4.72 6.27 -8.34
C MET A 83 -3.72 5.37 -7.65
N ILE A 84 -3.83 5.27 -6.33
CA ILE A 84 -2.90 4.50 -5.49
C ILE A 84 -3.51 3.12 -5.21
N GLY A 85 -2.67 2.08 -5.31
CA GLY A 85 -2.93 0.73 -4.81
C GLY A 85 -1.75 0.26 -3.98
N GLU A 86 -1.99 -0.43 -2.89
CA GLU A 86 -0.97 -0.94 -1.97
C GLU A 86 -0.60 -2.37 -2.32
N LEU A 87 0.71 -2.70 -2.25
CA LEU A 87 1.26 -3.98 -2.69
C LEU A 87 1.27 -5.03 -1.59
N ASP A 88 1.47 -4.60 -0.33
CA ASP A 88 1.81 -5.47 0.77
C ASP A 88 0.61 -6.16 1.41
N ALA A 89 0.91 -7.28 2.06
CA ALA A 89 0.03 -8.03 2.96
C ALA A 89 0.39 -7.74 4.42
N ILE A 90 -0.50 -8.11 5.33
CA ILE A 90 -0.28 -8.03 6.78
C ILE A 90 0.12 -9.38 7.35
N LEU A 91 0.76 -9.38 8.51
CA LEU A 91 1.08 -10.60 9.26
C LEU A 91 -0.19 -11.13 9.95
N CYS A 92 -0.79 -12.18 9.38
CA CYS A 92 -2.02 -12.81 9.90
C CYS A 92 -1.99 -14.34 9.69
N PRO A 93 -1.18 -15.09 10.46
CA PRO A 93 -0.94 -16.52 10.24
C PRO A 93 -2.18 -17.41 10.46
N ARG A 94 -3.25 -16.88 11.02
CA ARG A 94 -4.52 -17.62 11.20
C ARG A 94 -5.49 -17.45 10.04
N HIS A 95 -5.16 -16.62 9.07
CA HIS A 95 -6.02 -16.44 7.89
C HIS A 95 -6.01 -17.71 7.04
N PRO A 96 -7.15 -18.16 6.48
CA PRO A 96 -7.22 -19.42 5.70
C PRO A 96 -6.34 -19.44 4.44
N ARG A 97 -5.94 -18.29 3.95
CA ARG A 97 -5.05 -18.13 2.77
C ARG A 97 -3.74 -17.43 3.17
N ALA A 98 -3.29 -17.61 4.42
CA ALA A 98 -1.97 -17.13 4.82
C ALA A 98 -0.87 -17.97 4.15
N ASP A 99 0.23 -17.32 3.82
CA ASP A 99 1.44 -18.03 3.43
C ASP A 99 2.00 -18.81 4.62
N ASP A 100 2.24 -20.11 4.43
CA ASP A 100 2.64 -21.02 5.50
C ASP A 100 4.02 -20.70 6.11
N LEU A 101 4.90 -20.04 5.36
CA LEU A 101 6.26 -19.72 5.80
C LEU A 101 6.36 -18.37 6.48
N THR A 102 5.67 -17.37 5.94
CA THR A 102 5.77 -15.99 6.41
C THR A 102 4.62 -15.58 7.30
N GLY A 103 3.48 -16.27 7.23
CA GLY A 103 2.24 -15.88 7.89
C GLY A 103 1.59 -14.63 7.27
N ALA A 104 2.02 -14.22 6.09
CA ALA A 104 1.45 -13.09 5.36
C ALA A 104 0.04 -13.42 4.84
N ALA A 105 -0.89 -12.47 4.89
CA ALA A 105 -2.22 -12.61 4.30
C ALA A 105 -2.81 -11.26 3.91
N HIS A 106 -3.56 -11.20 2.81
CA HIS A 106 -4.28 -9.99 2.41
C HIS A 106 -5.59 -9.83 3.20
N CYS A 107 -5.48 -9.44 4.49
CA CYS A 107 -6.63 -9.18 5.37
C CYS A 107 -7.14 -7.74 5.25
N CYS A 108 -6.31 -6.81 4.78
CA CYS A 108 -6.64 -5.40 4.62
C CYS A 108 -7.25 -5.06 3.25
N GLY A 109 -7.20 -6.01 2.29
CA GLY A 109 -7.82 -5.85 0.97
C GLY A 109 -6.95 -5.12 -0.06
N HIS A 110 -5.62 -5.05 0.14
CA HIS A 110 -4.70 -4.40 -0.80
C HIS A 110 -4.70 -5.09 -2.18
N ASN A 111 -4.92 -6.40 -2.23
CA ASN A 111 -5.12 -7.13 -3.48
C ASN A 111 -6.30 -6.59 -4.30
N ILE A 112 -7.38 -6.19 -3.63
CA ILE A 112 -8.55 -5.56 -4.27
C ILE A 112 -8.22 -4.12 -4.69
N GLN A 113 -7.41 -3.39 -3.91
CA GLN A 113 -6.96 -2.05 -4.30
C GLN A 113 -6.15 -2.07 -5.60
N ILE A 114 -5.23 -3.02 -5.77
CA ILE A 114 -4.47 -3.19 -7.01
C ILE A 114 -5.41 -3.51 -8.18
N ALA A 115 -6.39 -4.39 -7.99
CA ALA A 115 -7.39 -4.65 -9.02
C ALA A 115 -8.21 -3.39 -9.38
N ASN A 116 -8.61 -2.59 -8.39
CA ASN A 116 -9.30 -1.32 -8.60
C ASN A 116 -8.43 -0.29 -9.34
N MET A 117 -7.14 -0.22 -9.02
CA MET A 117 -6.19 0.61 -9.77
C MET A 117 -6.16 0.21 -11.25
N PHE A 118 -6.17 -1.09 -11.56
CA PHE A 118 -6.26 -1.57 -12.94
C PHE A 118 -7.64 -1.38 -13.56
N ALA A 119 -8.73 -1.42 -12.79
CA ALA A 119 -10.05 -1.05 -13.27
C ALA A 119 -10.07 0.41 -13.78
N VAL A 120 -9.44 1.32 -13.03
CA VAL A 120 -9.25 2.72 -13.46
C VAL A 120 -8.43 2.79 -14.75
N ALA A 121 -7.32 2.03 -14.83
CA ALA A 121 -6.49 2.00 -16.04
C ALA A 121 -7.27 1.56 -17.27
N ILE A 122 -7.94 0.41 -17.20
CA ILE A 122 -8.70 -0.17 -18.31
C ILE A 122 -9.87 0.73 -18.70
N GLY A 123 -10.62 1.22 -17.71
CA GLY A 123 -11.75 2.10 -17.96
C GLY A 123 -11.36 3.39 -18.67
N LEU A 124 -10.30 4.05 -18.18
CA LEU A 124 -9.87 5.34 -18.74
C LEU A 124 -9.09 5.20 -20.05
N GLN A 125 -8.46 4.08 -20.35
CA GLN A 125 -7.62 3.90 -21.53
C GLN A 125 -8.33 4.29 -22.83
N SER A 126 -9.63 4.01 -22.92
CA SER A 126 -10.44 4.30 -24.12
C SER A 126 -10.85 5.77 -24.28
N VAL A 127 -10.58 6.62 -23.28
CA VAL A 127 -11.01 8.03 -23.25
C VAL A 127 -9.90 9.01 -22.92
N MET A 128 -8.66 8.54 -22.73
CA MET A 128 -7.51 9.38 -22.36
C MET A 128 -7.26 10.54 -23.32
N ASP A 129 -7.52 10.36 -24.61
CA ASP A 129 -7.39 11.38 -25.64
C ASP A 129 -8.36 12.57 -25.47
N GLN A 130 -9.37 12.41 -24.62
CA GLN A 130 -10.37 13.45 -24.32
C GLN A 130 -10.19 14.08 -22.93
N LEU A 131 -9.31 13.52 -22.11
CA LEU A 131 -9.02 14.02 -20.77
C LEU A 131 -7.90 15.07 -20.80
N ALA A 132 -8.07 16.16 -20.06
CA ALA A 132 -7.08 17.23 -20.01
C ALA A 132 -5.86 16.88 -19.11
N GLY A 133 -5.99 15.90 -18.23
CA GLY A 133 -4.97 15.50 -17.28
C GLY A 133 -4.38 14.12 -17.54
N ASP A 134 -3.19 13.89 -16.98
CA ASP A 134 -2.56 12.58 -16.90
C ASP A 134 -3.13 11.77 -15.75
N VAL A 135 -3.08 10.45 -15.87
CA VAL A 135 -3.41 9.53 -14.79
C VAL A 135 -2.18 8.70 -14.45
N VAL A 136 -1.76 8.78 -13.21
CA VAL A 136 -0.70 7.95 -12.62
C VAL A 136 -1.34 6.78 -11.89
N LEU A 137 -0.86 5.59 -12.16
CA LEU A 137 -1.24 4.35 -11.48
C LEU A 137 -0.06 3.96 -10.60
N PHE A 138 -0.18 4.18 -9.30
CA PHE A 138 0.94 4.04 -8.40
C PHE A 138 0.73 2.88 -7.44
N ALA A 139 1.39 1.76 -7.72
CA ALA A 139 1.48 0.63 -6.82
C ALA A 139 2.56 0.91 -5.77
N VAL A 140 2.14 1.15 -4.52
CA VAL A 140 3.00 1.59 -3.42
C VAL A 140 3.29 0.44 -2.46
N PRO A 141 4.53 0.28 -1.95
CA PRO A 141 4.89 -0.80 -1.03
C PRO A 141 4.65 -0.42 0.42
N ALA A 142 4.72 -1.42 1.31
CA ALA A 142 5.00 -1.30 2.74
C ALA A 142 4.08 -0.31 3.50
N GLU A 143 2.77 -0.40 3.28
CA GLU A 143 1.79 0.41 4.02
C GLU A 143 1.66 -0.07 5.47
N GLU A 144 1.55 -1.39 5.66
CA GLU A 144 1.35 -2.05 6.95
C GLU A 144 2.61 -1.99 7.82
N MET A 145 2.50 -1.50 9.03
CA MET A 145 3.65 -1.35 9.94
C MET A 145 3.97 -2.66 10.67
N VAL A 146 4.39 -3.65 9.91
CA VAL A 146 4.83 -4.97 10.43
C VAL A 146 6.34 -5.16 10.22
N GLU A 147 6.93 -6.20 10.83
CA GLU A 147 8.35 -6.54 10.73
C GLU A 147 9.32 -5.36 11.00
N VAL A 148 9.08 -4.64 12.09
CA VAL A 148 9.85 -3.43 12.48
C VAL A 148 11.37 -3.66 12.48
N ASP A 149 11.82 -4.81 12.98
CA ASP A 149 13.25 -5.15 13.04
C ASP A 149 13.87 -5.32 11.65
N TYR A 150 13.12 -5.91 10.70
CA TYR A 150 13.56 -6.01 9.31
C TYR A 150 13.69 -4.62 8.69
N ARG A 151 12.71 -3.76 8.89
CA ARG A 151 12.72 -2.39 8.36
C ARG A 151 13.82 -1.54 9.00
N ASN A 152 14.11 -1.73 10.30
CA ASN A 152 15.26 -1.10 10.94
C ASN A 152 16.58 -1.52 10.28
N LYS A 153 16.77 -2.80 9.98
CA LYS A 153 17.95 -3.27 9.25
C LYS A 153 18.07 -2.63 7.87
N LEU A 154 16.96 -2.45 7.14
CA LEU A 154 16.98 -1.73 5.87
C LEU A 154 17.41 -0.26 6.04
N ARG A 155 16.98 0.41 7.12
CA ARG A 155 17.42 1.79 7.45
C ARG A 155 18.89 1.84 7.79
N GLU A 156 19.39 0.94 8.61
CA GLU A 156 20.81 0.83 8.97
C GLU A 156 21.70 0.59 7.75
N GLN A 157 21.19 -0.16 6.76
CA GLN A 157 21.84 -0.41 5.47
C GLN A 157 21.72 0.78 4.51
N GLY A 158 21.02 1.84 4.87
CA GLY A 158 20.78 3.00 4.01
C GLY A 158 19.84 2.74 2.82
N LYS A 159 19.11 1.62 2.81
CA LYS A 159 18.19 1.25 1.72
C LYS A 159 16.87 2.01 1.78
N ILE A 160 16.44 2.37 2.96
CA ILE A 160 15.26 3.20 3.22
C ILE A 160 15.59 4.21 4.32
N LYS A 161 14.86 5.32 4.37
CA LYS A 161 14.88 6.29 5.46
C LYS A 161 13.66 6.14 6.35
N TYR A 162 12.51 5.87 5.75
CA TYR A 162 11.22 5.72 6.43
C TYR A 162 10.72 4.28 6.37
N MET A 163 10.09 3.82 7.45
CA MET A 163 9.58 2.46 7.54
C MET A 163 8.30 2.22 6.74
N GLY A 164 7.50 3.26 6.52
CA GLY A 164 6.30 3.21 5.70
C GLY A 164 6.60 3.60 4.25
N GLY A 165 6.02 2.88 3.30
CA GLY A 165 6.31 3.06 1.88
C GLY A 165 5.91 4.44 1.35
N LYS A 166 4.72 4.95 1.69
CA LYS A 166 4.30 6.28 1.23
C LYS A 166 5.22 7.39 1.75
N GLN A 167 5.67 7.32 3.00
CA GLN A 167 6.64 8.26 3.56
C GLN A 167 8.00 8.17 2.86
N GLN A 168 8.43 6.96 2.53
CA GLN A 168 9.66 6.74 1.76
C GLN A 168 9.53 7.31 0.35
N LEU A 169 8.41 7.09 -0.34
CA LEU A 169 8.14 7.63 -1.67
C LEU A 169 8.09 9.15 -1.71
N ILE A 170 7.52 9.79 -0.67
CA ILE A 170 7.53 11.25 -0.53
C ILE A 170 8.97 11.75 -0.38
N TYR A 171 9.77 11.07 0.44
CA TYR A 171 11.18 11.40 0.62
C TYR A 171 12.00 11.26 -0.67
N GLU A 172 11.68 10.30 -1.52
CA GLU A 172 12.30 10.09 -2.83
C GLU A 172 11.82 11.06 -3.91
N GLY A 173 10.84 11.92 -3.61
CA GLY A 173 10.23 12.84 -4.59
C GLY A 173 9.31 12.14 -5.59
N ALA A 174 8.89 10.89 -5.33
CA ALA A 174 8.07 10.12 -6.25
C ALA A 174 6.66 10.68 -6.45
N PHE A 175 6.22 11.62 -5.60
CA PHE A 175 4.95 12.33 -5.69
C PHE A 175 5.06 13.76 -6.22
N ASP A 176 6.26 14.27 -6.51
CA ASP A 176 6.49 15.70 -6.86
C ASP A 176 5.83 16.11 -8.19
N ASP A 177 5.53 15.15 -9.06
CA ASP A 177 4.85 15.35 -10.34
C ASP A 177 3.37 14.97 -10.33
N ILE A 178 2.74 14.91 -9.14
CA ILE A 178 1.35 14.54 -8.90
C ILE A 178 0.63 15.67 -8.20
N ASP A 179 -0.46 16.17 -8.80
CA ASP A 179 -1.26 17.27 -8.23
C ASP A 179 -2.31 16.76 -7.22
N MET A 180 -2.88 15.58 -7.48
CA MET A 180 -3.92 14.97 -6.65
C MET A 180 -3.73 13.47 -6.57
N ALA A 181 -4.08 12.86 -5.45
CA ALA A 181 -4.07 11.41 -5.26
C ALA A 181 -5.41 10.91 -4.75
N MET A 182 -5.81 9.74 -5.23
CA MET A 182 -7.00 9.02 -4.81
C MET A 182 -6.60 7.59 -4.43
N GLN A 183 -7.30 7.04 -3.44
CA GLN A 183 -7.14 5.66 -3.02
C GLN A 183 -8.52 5.09 -2.68
N MET A 184 -8.77 3.84 -3.06
CA MET A 184 -9.92 3.08 -2.61
C MET A 184 -9.47 2.11 -1.53
N HIS A 185 -10.30 1.92 -0.51
CA HIS A 185 -10.05 0.94 0.53
C HIS A 185 -11.32 0.15 0.82
N VAL A 186 -11.18 -1.15 1.13
CA VAL A 186 -12.29 -1.95 1.62
C VAL A 186 -12.61 -1.55 3.05
N GLU A 187 -13.90 -1.51 3.37
CA GLU A 187 -14.38 -1.17 4.72
C GLU A 187 -15.19 -2.36 5.26
N THR A 188 -14.95 -2.72 6.50
CA THR A 188 -15.68 -3.79 7.18
C THR A 188 -16.88 -3.31 7.98
N ALA A 189 -16.91 -2.01 8.32
CA ALA A 189 -18.01 -1.41 9.04
C ALA A 189 -19.18 -1.13 8.10
N LYS A 190 -20.38 -1.52 8.51
CA LYS A 190 -21.60 -1.07 7.82
C LYS A 190 -21.75 0.44 8.04
N THR A 191 -21.55 1.22 6.98
CA THR A 191 -21.75 2.65 7.05
C THR A 191 -23.24 2.98 6.91
N PRO A 192 -23.77 4.01 7.59
CA PRO A 192 -25.14 4.48 7.37
C PRO A 192 -25.40 4.97 5.94
N ALA A 193 -24.33 5.27 5.20
CA ALA A 193 -24.39 5.80 3.83
C ALA A 193 -24.56 4.73 2.74
N GLY A 194 -24.64 3.43 3.09
CA GLY A 194 -24.79 2.34 2.12
C GLY A 194 -23.48 1.60 1.82
N GLU A 195 -23.32 1.10 0.59
CA GLU A 195 -22.22 0.22 0.20
C GLU A 195 -20.90 0.95 -0.12
N MET A 196 -20.93 2.28 -0.30
CA MET A 196 -19.76 3.12 -0.60
C MET A 196 -19.81 4.43 0.17
N GLY A 197 -18.65 4.83 0.71
CA GLY A 197 -18.42 6.14 1.31
C GLY A 197 -17.44 6.98 0.50
N LEU A 198 -17.66 8.29 0.43
CA LEU A 198 -16.74 9.25 -0.16
C LEU A 198 -16.18 10.18 0.90
N GLY A 199 -14.87 10.27 0.96
CA GLY A 199 -14.15 11.14 1.87
C GLY A 199 -14.33 10.72 3.32
N SER A 200 -13.24 10.50 4.00
CA SER A 200 -13.21 10.19 5.43
C SER A 200 -12.06 10.93 6.10
N THR A 201 -12.18 11.10 7.39
CA THR A 201 -11.05 11.46 8.23
C THR A 201 -10.49 10.18 8.83
N SER A 202 -9.18 10.09 8.93
CA SER A 202 -8.49 8.99 9.61
C SER A 202 -7.64 9.52 10.76
N ASN A 203 -7.39 8.67 11.75
CA ASN A 203 -6.42 8.97 12.78
C ASN A 203 -5.00 8.76 12.23
N GLY A 204 -4.11 9.68 12.56
CA GLY A 204 -2.68 9.48 12.37
C GLY A 204 -2.09 8.66 13.54
N PHE A 205 -0.94 8.04 13.32
CA PHE A 205 -0.21 7.34 14.37
C PHE A 205 1.30 7.60 14.31
N VAL A 206 1.96 7.39 15.44
CA VAL A 206 3.41 7.37 15.55
C VAL A 206 3.82 6.07 16.20
N ALA A 207 4.55 5.23 15.48
CA ALA A 207 5.11 4.00 16.04
C ALA A 207 6.46 4.29 16.71
N LYS A 208 6.68 3.71 17.88
CA LYS A 208 7.93 3.81 18.65
C LYS A 208 8.36 2.42 19.11
N LEU A 209 9.62 2.09 18.95
CA LEU A 209 10.25 0.95 19.58
C LEU A 209 11.01 1.45 20.81
N ILE A 210 10.73 0.86 21.98
CA ILE A 210 11.39 1.21 23.23
C ILE A 210 12.05 -0.05 23.77
N GLU A 211 13.36 -0.01 23.94
CA GLU A 211 14.15 -1.09 24.51
C GLU A 211 14.59 -0.74 25.93
N TYR A 212 14.44 -1.70 26.82
CA TYR A 212 14.91 -1.59 28.20
C TYR A 212 16.05 -2.57 28.44
N HIS A 213 17.22 -2.06 28.82
CA HIS A 213 18.42 -2.85 29.08
C HIS A 213 18.60 -3.08 30.55
N GLY A 214 18.74 -4.35 30.94
CA GLY A 214 18.99 -4.76 32.30
C GLY A 214 20.44 -5.17 32.55
N LYS A 215 20.76 -5.45 33.80
CA LYS A 215 22.03 -6.02 34.23
C LYS A 215 21.77 -7.26 35.06
N VAL A 216 22.39 -8.37 34.68
CA VAL A 216 22.30 -9.63 35.44
C VAL A 216 23.11 -9.52 36.72
N ALA A 217 22.56 -10.03 37.84
CA ALA A 217 23.25 -10.20 39.10
C ALA A 217 22.80 -11.49 39.81
N HIS A 218 23.63 -12.02 40.72
CA HIS A 218 23.28 -13.21 41.49
C HIS A 218 22.18 -12.86 42.50
N ALA A 219 21.02 -13.50 42.38
CA ALA A 219 19.82 -13.14 43.12
C ALA A 219 20.00 -13.23 44.68
N ALA A 220 20.82 -14.16 45.17
CA ALA A 220 21.03 -14.32 46.60
C ALA A 220 22.28 -13.59 47.14
N ALA A 221 23.34 -13.46 46.31
CA ALA A 221 24.61 -12.91 46.78
C ALA A 221 24.75 -11.38 46.52
N ALA A 222 24.22 -10.89 45.39
CA ALA A 222 24.39 -9.49 44.97
C ALA A 222 23.18 -8.95 44.25
N PRO A 223 21.94 -9.06 44.76
CA PRO A 223 20.74 -8.58 44.08
C PRO A 223 20.74 -7.07 43.81
N HIS A 224 21.44 -6.32 44.64
CA HIS A 224 21.58 -4.86 44.56
C HIS A 224 22.43 -4.40 43.36
N GLU A 225 23.20 -5.30 42.77
CA GLU A 225 23.99 -4.98 41.55
C GLU A 225 23.19 -5.20 40.25
N GLY A 226 22.02 -5.82 40.31
CA GLY A 226 21.16 -6.09 39.19
C GLY A 226 20.32 -4.88 38.79
N ILE A 227 19.96 -4.83 37.50
CA ILE A 227 18.97 -3.89 36.94
C ILE A 227 17.86 -4.70 36.31
N ASN A 228 16.63 -4.55 36.83
CA ASN A 228 15.47 -5.28 36.35
C ASN A 228 14.81 -4.50 35.21
N ALA A 229 15.12 -4.89 33.95
CA ALA A 229 14.55 -4.28 32.76
C ALA A 229 13.01 -4.49 32.66
N LEU A 230 12.49 -5.60 33.18
CA LEU A 230 11.04 -5.85 33.17
C LEU A 230 10.28 -4.84 34.04
N ASN A 231 10.80 -4.50 35.24
CA ASN A 231 10.20 -3.47 36.09
C ASN A 231 10.16 -2.11 35.38
N ALA A 232 11.24 -1.74 34.69
CA ALA A 232 11.30 -0.51 33.91
C ALA A 232 10.28 -0.53 32.77
N ALA A 233 10.14 -1.63 32.01
CA ALA A 233 9.16 -1.81 30.98
C ALA A 233 7.72 -1.71 31.51
N LEU A 234 7.40 -2.35 32.63
CA LEU A 234 6.08 -2.27 33.26
C LEU A 234 5.73 -0.83 33.65
N MET A 235 6.68 -0.11 34.25
CA MET A 235 6.49 1.31 34.60
C MET A 235 6.27 2.17 33.34
N GLY A 236 7.00 1.90 32.23
CA GLY A 236 6.81 2.57 30.97
C GLY A 236 5.41 2.36 30.40
N VAL A 237 4.93 1.11 30.37
CA VAL A 237 3.58 0.76 29.91
C VAL A 237 2.50 1.43 30.77
N MET A 238 2.65 1.39 32.10
CA MET A 238 1.71 2.07 33.01
C MET A 238 1.68 3.58 32.77
N GLY A 239 2.84 4.21 32.56
CA GLY A 239 2.94 5.65 32.32
C GLY A 239 2.34 6.10 30.98
N VAL A 240 2.31 5.21 29.97
CA VAL A 240 1.68 5.51 28.67
C VAL A 240 0.17 5.37 28.73
N ASN A 241 -0.34 4.49 29.59
CA ASN A 241 -1.79 4.21 29.70
C ASN A 241 -2.50 5.07 30.76
N SER A 242 -1.80 5.94 31.44
CA SER A 242 -2.37 6.90 32.41
C SER A 242 -2.60 8.28 31.81
#